data_9cd9c8ba70abe6f8c4e2d0c8a1c4612f
#
_entry.id   9cd9c8ba70abe6f8c4e2d0c8a1c4612f
#
_cell.length_a   1.000
_cell.length_b   1.000
_cell.length_c   1.000
_cell.angle_alpha   90.00
_cell.angle_beta   90.00
_cell.angle_gamma   90.00
#
_symmetry.space_group_name_H-M   'P 1'
#
loop_
_entity.id
_entity.type
_entity.pdbx_description
1 polymer ?
#
loop_
_entity_poly.entity_id
_entity_poly.type
_entity_poly.pdbx_seq_one_letter_code
_entity_poly.pdbx_strand_id
1 'polypeptide(L)'
;MAITNGYCTLAELKARLTIDTLDTQDDAMLEACIEGASRQVDAFTGTRFYQASETRYYTALDGYSVAIDDATAISALAQDLQLNRSYSDTFAADEYDLAPDNAALAGKPYQQIVLRPLAPKGFLLDRRAIKVTGTFGYAASAPPAVKQATMLLAAALFRRKDAPFGIAGGGEVGQAIQLAAMDPQAKLLLMPFRRLAIVDLV
;
A
#
# COMPACT_ATOMS: atom_id res chain seq x y z
N MET A 1 -14.26 11.72 12.43
CA MET A 1 -13.10 10.80 12.63
C MET A 1 -11.99 11.33 11.77
N ALA A 2 -10.80 11.59 12.31
CA ALA A 2 -9.72 12.16 11.50
C ALA A 2 -9.17 11.12 10.50
N ILE A 3 -8.85 11.55 9.27
CA ILE A 3 -8.20 10.71 8.25
C ILE A 3 -6.79 10.39 8.75
N THR A 4 -6.46 9.11 8.91
CA THR A 4 -5.15 8.66 9.39
C THR A 4 -4.25 8.20 8.26
N ASN A 5 -4.76 7.38 7.37
CA ASN A 5 -4.01 6.76 6.26
C ASN A 5 -4.79 6.84 4.94
N GLY A 6 -5.55 7.90 4.76
CA GLY A 6 -6.29 8.16 3.53
C GLY A 6 -5.38 8.59 2.38
N TYR A 7 -5.74 8.21 1.16
CA TYR A 7 -4.97 8.54 -0.05
C TYR A 7 -5.43 9.82 -0.74
N CYS A 8 -6.49 10.46 -0.26
CA CYS A 8 -6.89 11.81 -0.63
C CYS A 8 -7.34 12.58 0.62
N THR A 9 -7.41 13.90 0.50
CA THR A 9 -7.87 14.77 1.57
C THR A 9 -9.38 14.98 1.51
N LEU A 10 -9.97 15.40 2.65
CA LEU A 10 -11.37 15.78 2.72
C LEU A 10 -11.72 16.92 1.73
N ALA A 11 -10.84 17.93 1.63
CA ALA A 11 -11.03 19.06 0.72
C ALA A 11 -11.06 18.62 -0.76
N GLU A 12 -10.19 17.68 -1.16
CA GLU A 12 -10.17 17.12 -2.51
C GLU A 12 -11.45 16.33 -2.82
N LEU A 13 -11.96 15.57 -1.86
CA LEU A 13 -13.21 14.84 -2.04
C LEU A 13 -14.43 15.79 -2.11
N LYS A 14 -14.49 16.81 -1.25
CA LYS A 14 -15.53 17.85 -1.30
C LYS A 14 -15.53 18.57 -2.64
N ALA A 15 -14.38 19.00 -3.12
CA ALA A 15 -14.24 19.64 -4.43
C ALA A 15 -14.75 18.75 -5.57
N ARG A 16 -14.47 17.43 -5.51
CA ARG A 16 -15.00 16.47 -6.50
C ARG A 16 -16.52 16.29 -6.43
N LEU A 17 -17.10 16.37 -5.24
CA LEU A 17 -18.54 16.24 -5.00
C LEU A 17 -19.29 17.56 -5.17
N THR A 18 -18.60 18.67 -5.46
CA THR A 18 -19.15 20.03 -5.51
C THR A 18 -19.81 20.46 -4.17
N ILE A 19 -19.24 20.00 -3.06
CA ILE A 19 -19.63 20.39 -1.71
C ILE A 19 -18.77 21.57 -1.26
N ASP A 20 -19.38 22.60 -0.68
CA ASP A 20 -18.64 23.74 -0.13
C ASP A 20 -17.70 23.27 1.00
N THR A 21 -16.50 23.79 1.04
CA THR A 21 -15.51 23.47 2.08
C THR A 21 -15.98 23.91 3.47
N LEU A 22 -16.84 24.91 3.55
CA LEU A 22 -17.43 25.41 4.79
C LEU A 22 -18.62 24.56 5.29
N ASP A 23 -19.20 23.73 4.43
CA ASP A 23 -20.25 22.77 4.83
C ASP A 23 -19.59 21.57 5.54
N THR A 24 -19.80 21.47 6.84
CA THR A 24 -19.21 20.44 7.69
C THR A 24 -20.19 19.34 8.09
N GLN A 25 -21.42 19.37 7.58
CA GLN A 25 -22.49 18.46 8.00
C GLN A 25 -22.14 16.99 7.78
N ASP A 26 -21.54 16.67 6.64
CA ASP A 26 -21.19 15.31 6.24
C ASP A 26 -19.70 14.96 6.42
N ASP A 27 -18.88 15.82 7.04
CA ASP A 27 -17.43 15.64 7.12
C ASP A 27 -17.00 14.30 7.71
N ALA A 28 -17.59 13.90 8.82
CA ALA A 28 -17.27 12.64 9.47
C ALA A 28 -17.57 11.42 8.58
N MET A 29 -18.63 11.50 7.78
CA MET A 29 -18.98 10.45 6.82
C MET A 29 -18.05 10.43 5.60
N LEU A 30 -17.70 11.61 5.09
CA LEU A 30 -16.73 11.75 3.99
C LEU A 30 -15.35 11.22 4.40
N GLU A 31 -14.89 11.52 5.61
CA GLU A 31 -13.64 10.97 6.15
C GLU A 31 -13.68 9.44 6.25
N ALA A 32 -14.78 8.87 6.75
CA ALA A 32 -14.96 7.42 6.79
C ALA A 32 -14.98 6.79 5.38
N CYS A 33 -15.58 7.46 4.39
CA CYS A 33 -15.56 7.01 2.99
C CYS A 33 -14.14 7.05 2.40
N ILE A 34 -13.34 8.06 2.72
CA ILE A 34 -11.94 8.15 2.29
C ILE A 34 -11.12 6.98 2.86
N GLU A 35 -11.22 6.73 4.17
CA GLU A 35 -10.52 5.61 4.80
C GLU A 35 -10.96 4.26 4.20
N GLY A 36 -12.27 4.04 4.07
CA GLY A 36 -12.83 2.82 3.48
C GLY A 36 -12.37 2.60 2.03
N ALA A 37 -12.40 3.65 1.21
CA ALA A 37 -11.92 3.62 -0.17
C ALA A 37 -10.41 3.32 -0.24
N SER A 38 -9.62 3.92 0.65
CA SER A 38 -8.17 3.67 0.71
C SER A 38 -7.85 2.22 1.06
N ARG A 39 -8.59 1.60 1.99
CA ARG A 39 -8.43 0.16 2.31
C ARG A 39 -8.90 -0.74 1.16
N GLN A 40 -9.92 -0.34 0.38
CA GLN A 40 -10.30 -1.06 -0.84
C GLN A 40 -9.19 -1.01 -1.90
N VAL A 41 -8.51 0.14 -2.03
CA VAL A 41 -7.35 0.28 -2.92
C VAL A 41 -6.23 -0.67 -2.50
N ASP A 42 -5.87 -0.71 -1.22
CA ASP A 42 -4.84 -1.63 -0.71
C ASP A 42 -5.19 -3.10 -0.98
N ALA A 43 -6.43 -3.47 -0.69
CA ALA A 43 -6.91 -4.85 -0.91
C ALA A 43 -6.89 -5.25 -2.39
N PHE A 44 -7.20 -4.31 -3.30
CA PHE A 44 -7.19 -4.58 -4.74
C PHE A 44 -5.78 -4.67 -5.32
N THR A 45 -4.89 -3.79 -4.87
CA THR A 45 -3.52 -3.71 -5.40
C THR A 45 -2.57 -4.68 -4.72
N GLY A 46 -2.86 -5.11 -3.48
CA GLY A 46 -1.92 -5.83 -2.63
C GLY A 46 -0.75 -4.96 -2.15
N THR A 47 -0.89 -3.63 -2.25
CA THR A 47 0.16 -2.65 -1.96
C THR A 47 -0.36 -1.59 -0.99
N ARG A 48 0.46 -1.24 -0.01
CA ARG A 48 0.19 -0.16 0.95
C ARG A 48 0.88 1.12 0.49
N PHE A 49 0.12 2.17 0.19
CA PHE A 49 0.66 3.41 -0.37
C PHE A 49 1.10 4.43 0.69
N TYR A 50 0.70 4.30 1.94
CA TYR A 50 1.24 5.13 3.02
C TYR A 50 2.49 4.50 3.64
N GLN A 51 3.36 5.34 4.17
CA GLN A 51 4.59 4.92 4.85
C GLN A 51 4.39 4.74 6.35
N ALA A 52 5.08 3.75 6.91
CA ALA A 52 5.23 3.59 8.35
C ALA A 52 6.63 3.06 8.68
N SER A 53 7.21 3.54 9.77
CA SER A 53 8.45 2.99 10.31
C SER A 53 8.13 1.73 11.10
N GLU A 54 8.64 0.59 10.63
CA GLU A 54 8.29 -0.73 11.15
C GLU A 54 9.52 -1.63 11.20
N THR A 55 9.41 -2.68 12.01
CA THR A 55 10.34 -3.81 11.99
C THR A 55 9.58 -5.03 11.48
N ARG A 56 10.12 -5.66 10.45
CA ARG A 56 9.54 -6.85 9.82
C ARG A 56 10.55 -7.99 9.77
N TYR A 57 10.04 -9.21 9.66
CA TYR A 57 10.84 -10.43 9.67
C TYR A 57 10.60 -11.21 8.38
N TYR A 58 11.70 -11.59 7.73
CA TYR A 58 11.68 -12.27 6.44
C TYR A 58 12.46 -13.58 6.48
N THR A 59 12.18 -14.41 5.49
CA THR A 59 12.92 -15.63 5.19
C THR A 59 13.68 -15.40 3.90
N ALA A 60 14.98 -15.58 3.90
CA ALA A 60 15.78 -15.47 2.70
C ALA A 60 15.55 -16.69 1.79
N LEU A 61 15.45 -16.47 0.48
CA LEU A 61 15.30 -17.53 -0.51
C LEU A 61 16.64 -18.13 -0.92
N ASP A 62 17.69 -17.33 -0.85
CA ASP A 62 19.07 -17.72 -1.12
C ASP A 62 20.04 -16.98 -0.18
N GLY A 63 21.33 -17.37 -0.21
CA GLY A 63 22.34 -16.78 0.68
C GLY A 63 22.71 -15.33 0.36
N TYR A 64 22.19 -14.74 -0.72
CA TYR A 64 22.57 -13.41 -1.17
C TYR A 64 21.41 -12.43 -1.29
N SER A 65 20.17 -12.90 -1.30
CA SER A 65 19.02 -12.04 -1.50
C SER A 65 17.86 -12.39 -0.59
N VAL A 66 17.11 -11.36 -0.22
CA VAL A 66 15.85 -11.49 0.52
C VAL A 66 14.80 -10.56 -0.09
N ALA A 67 13.66 -11.14 -0.47
CA ALA A 67 12.50 -10.38 -0.89
C ALA A 67 11.84 -9.72 0.32
N ILE A 68 11.49 -8.44 0.20
CA ILE A 68 10.84 -7.66 1.24
C ILE A 68 9.55 -7.04 0.71
N ASP A 69 8.72 -6.56 1.61
CA ASP A 69 7.61 -5.70 1.25
C ASP A 69 8.10 -4.35 0.75
N ASP A 70 7.23 -3.63 0.04
CA ASP A 70 7.53 -2.30 -0.47
C ASP A 70 8.13 -1.42 0.62
N ALA A 71 9.35 -0.97 0.43
CA ALA A 71 10.08 -0.13 1.36
C ALA A 71 10.72 1.05 0.62
N THR A 72 10.78 2.19 1.27
CA THR A 72 11.45 3.38 0.73
C THR A 72 12.81 3.61 1.34
N ALA A 73 13.06 3.07 2.53
CA ALA A 73 14.36 3.11 3.19
C ALA A 73 14.50 1.96 4.19
N ILE A 74 15.71 1.43 4.30
CA ILE A 74 16.08 0.46 5.34
C ILE A 74 17.08 1.15 6.28
N SER A 75 16.79 1.12 7.57
CA SER A 75 17.61 1.73 8.62
C SER A 75 18.46 0.70 9.37
N ALA A 76 18.02 -0.55 9.46
CA ALA A 76 18.79 -1.64 10.07
C ALA A 76 18.43 -2.99 9.44
N LEU A 77 19.45 -3.82 9.25
CA LEU A 77 19.35 -5.18 8.77
C LEU A 77 20.12 -6.09 9.74
N ALA A 78 19.50 -7.15 10.20
CA ALA A 78 20.10 -8.11 11.11
C ALA A 78 19.61 -9.53 10.86
N GLN A 79 20.37 -10.52 11.29
CA GLN A 79 19.97 -11.92 11.21
C GLN A 79 20.15 -12.67 12.54
N ASP A 80 19.42 -13.76 12.66
CA ASP A 80 19.39 -14.62 13.83
C ASP A 80 20.22 -15.87 13.59
N LEU A 81 21.54 -15.75 13.72
CA LEU A 81 22.48 -16.88 13.53
C LEU A 81 22.30 -18.02 14.55
N GLN A 82 21.76 -17.69 15.73
CA GLN A 82 21.63 -18.67 16.81
C GLN A 82 20.25 -19.31 16.86
N LEU A 83 19.32 -18.92 15.99
CA LEU A 83 17.92 -19.38 15.93
C LEU A 83 17.16 -19.20 17.25
N ASN A 84 17.56 -18.20 18.04
CA ASN A 84 16.98 -17.87 19.34
C ASN A 84 16.17 -16.56 19.35
N ARG A 85 15.95 -15.95 18.16
CA ARG A 85 15.25 -14.68 17.95
C ARG A 85 15.95 -13.45 18.54
N SER A 86 17.25 -13.51 18.78
CA SER A 86 18.00 -12.37 19.29
C SER A 86 18.46 -11.38 18.23
N TYR A 87 18.59 -11.81 16.96
CA TYR A 87 19.00 -10.97 15.82
C TYR A 87 20.25 -10.11 16.12
N SER A 88 21.25 -10.74 16.69
CA SER A 88 22.48 -10.05 17.13
C SER A 88 23.49 -9.79 16.02
N ASP A 89 23.39 -10.52 14.89
CA ASP A 89 24.31 -10.37 13.77
C ASP A 89 23.76 -9.31 12.80
N THR A 90 24.38 -8.15 12.78
CA THR A 90 23.94 -6.99 11.99
C THR A 90 24.74 -6.85 10.71
N PHE A 91 24.10 -6.31 9.65
CA PHE A 91 24.75 -5.93 8.40
C PHE A 91 24.97 -4.43 8.37
N ALA A 92 26.17 -4.02 7.94
CA ALA A 92 26.48 -2.62 7.68
C ALA A 92 25.82 -2.15 6.37
N ALA A 93 25.58 -0.84 6.24
CA ALA A 93 24.90 -0.29 5.07
C ALA A 93 25.69 -0.45 3.76
N ASP A 94 26.99 -0.70 3.83
CA ASP A 94 27.88 -0.95 2.69
C ASP A 94 27.98 -2.44 2.31
N GLU A 95 27.34 -3.33 3.05
CA GLU A 95 27.34 -4.77 2.77
C GLU A 95 26.19 -5.20 1.84
N TYR A 96 25.19 -4.32 1.61
CA TYR A 96 24.02 -4.64 0.80
C TYR A 96 23.57 -3.47 -0.09
N ASP A 97 22.83 -3.80 -1.12
CA ASP A 97 22.13 -2.85 -1.99
C ASP A 97 20.63 -3.13 -1.96
N LEU A 98 19.85 -2.10 -2.27
CA LEU A 98 18.38 -2.21 -2.37
C LEU A 98 17.98 -2.32 -3.84
N ALA A 99 17.17 -3.28 -4.17
CA ALA A 99 16.67 -3.50 -5.52
C ALA A 99 15.13 -3.28 -5.60
N PRO A 100 14.60 -2.88 -6.77
CA PRO A 100 15.29 -2.64 -8.05
C PRO A 100 16.21 -1.41 -8.02
N ASP A 101 17.28 -1.45 -8.78
CA ASP A 101 18.17 -0.30 -8.94
C ASP A 101 17.38 0.91 -9.43
N ASN A 102 17.76 2.10 -8.93
CA ASN A 102 17.10 3.35 -9.30
C ASN A 102 15.59 3.43 -8.97
N ALA A 103 15.06 2.56 -8.13
CA ALA A 103 13.65 2.58 -7.74
C ALA A 103 13.21 3.95 -7.24
N ALA A 104 14.00 4.60 -6.37
CA ALA A 104 13.71 5.93 -5.85
C ALA A 104 13.59 6.99 -6.94
N LEU A 105 14.43 6.95 -7.99
CA LEU A 105 14.37 7.87 -9.13
C LEU A 105 13.12 7.64 -9.98
N ALA A 106 12.66 6.40 -10.04
CA ALA A 106 11.42 6.02 -10.74
C ALA A 106 10.15 6.22 -9.88
N GLY A 107 10.27 6.74 -8.66
CA GLY A 107 9.15 6.88 -7.72
C GLY A 107 8.53 5.53 -7.31
N LYS A 108 9.34 4.48 -7.29
CA LYS A 108 8.93 3.11 -6.92
C LYS A 108 9.58 2.69 -5.61
N PRO A 109 8.99 1.75 -4.86
CA PRO A 109 9.61 1.20 -3.67
C PRO A 109 10.69 0.18 -4.02
N TYR A 110 11.58 -0.07 -3.06
CA TYR A 110 12.45 -1.23 -3.06
C TYR A 110 11.67 -2.46 -2.60
N GLN A 111 12.01 -3.62 -3.20
CA GLN A 111 11.30 -4.89 -2.94
C GLN A 111 12.25 -6.04 -2.62
N GLN A 112 13.55 -5.77 -2.63
CA GLN A 112 14.57 -6.77 -2.37
C GLN A 112 15.80 -6.12 -1.73
N ILE A 113 16.47 -6.86 -0.85
CA ILE A 113 17.80 -6.55 -0.33
C ILE A 113 18.76 -7.58 -0.93
N VAL A 114 19.84 -7.12 -1.53
CA VAL A 114 20.86 -7.97 -2.18
C VAL A 114 22.20 -7.71 -1.53
N LEU A 115 22.85 -8.76 -1.05
CA LEU A 115 24.20 -8.62 -0.50
C LEU A 115 25.21 -8.35 -1.61
N ARG A 116 26.16 -7.50 -1.34
CA ARG A 116 27.27 -7.24 -2.28
C ARG A 116 28.19 -8.45 -2.35
N PRO A 117 28.87 -8.69 -3.49
CA PRO A 117 29.75 -9.85 -3.68
C PRO A 117 30.87 -9.97 -2.65
N LEU A 118 31.31 -8.86 -2.06
CA LEU A 118 32.35 -8.79 -1.04
C LEU A 118 31.83 -8.74 0.39
N ALA A 119 30.52 -8.93 0.60
CA ALA A 119 29.98 -9.01 1.95
C ALA A 119 30.62 -10.19 2.71
N PRO A 120 31.02 -9.99 3.96
CA PRO A 120 31.78 -11.01 4.69
C PRO A 120 30.94 -12.23 5.09
N LYS A 121 29.62 -12.15 4.91
CA LYS A 121 28.65 -13.17 5.32
C LYS A 121 27.45 -13.21 4.39
N GLY A 122 26.81 -14.39 4.31
CA GLY A 122 25.55 -14.60 3.61
C GLY A 122 24.34 -14.53 4.52
N PHE A 123 23.14 -14.51 3.92
CA PHE A 123 21.88 -14.65 4.66
C PHE A 123 21.68 -16.09 5.14
N LEU A 124 21.20 -16.23 6.37
CA LEU A 124 20.80 -17.51 6.93
C LEU A 124 19.45 -17.95 6.31
N LEU A 125 19.43 -19.15 5.74
CA LEU A 125 18.25 -19.74 5.10
C LEU A 125 17.35 -20.45 6.12
N ASP A 126 16.79 -19.68 7.05
CA ASP A 126 15.84 -20.19 8.02
C ASP A 126 14.61 -19.30 8.11
N ARG A 127 13.52 -19.88 8.60
CA ARG A 127 12.24 -19.17 8.70
C ARG A 127 12.35 -17.97 9.65
N ARG A 128 12.02 -16.76 9.12
CA ARG A 128 12.08 -15.51 9.88
C ARG A 128 13.47 -15.21 10.47
N ALA A 129 14.53 -15.66 9.82
CA ALA A 129 15.88 -15.41 10.29
C ALA A 129 16.37 -13.99 10.03
N ILE A 130 15.73 -13.26 9.11
CA ILE A 130 16.14 -11.91 8.73
C ILE A 130 15.19 -10.89 9.36
N LYS A 131 15.76 -9.93 10.09
CA LYS A 131 15.06 -8.79 10.71
C LYS A 131 15.41 -7.53 9.94
N VAL A 132 14.41 -6.84 9.44
CA VAL A 132 14.56 -5.59 8.69
C VAL A 132 13.80 -4.48 9.41
N THR A 133 14.48 -3.39 9.75
CA THR A 133 13.86 -2.18 10.27
C THR A 133 14.00 -1.08 9.24
N GLY A 134 12.91 -0.38 8.94
CA GLY A 134 12.91 0.63 7.89
C GLY A 134 11.57 1.33 7.74
N THR A 135 11.46 2.11 6.68
CA THR A 135 10.23 2.79 6.29
C THR A 135 9.55 1.98 5.18
N PHE A 136 8.48 1.29 5.55
CA PHE A 136 7.69 0.45 4.65
C PHE A 136 6.49 1.20 4.09
N GLY A 137 6.17 0.95 2.83
CA GLY A 137 5.11 1.56 2.04
C GLY A 137 5.62 2.01 0.67
N TYR A 138 4.69 2.26 -0.25
CA TYR A 138 5.03 2.54 -1.65
C TYR A 138 5.81 3.85 -1.82
N ALA A 139 5.32 4.93 -1.23
CA ALA A 139 5.91 6.28 -1.33
C ALA A 139 5.45 7.16 -0.18
N ALA A 140 6.09 8.32 0.01
CA ALA A 140 5.72 9.30 1.04
C ALA A 140 4.29 9.87 0.84
N SER A 141 3.82 9.89 -0.40
CA SER A 141 2.43 10.25 -0.76
C SER A 141 1.90 9.32 -1.83
N ALA A 142 0.60 9.06 -1.80
CA ALA A 142 -0.02 8.21 -2.80
C ALA A 142 0.16 8.79 -4.22
N PRO A 143 0.51 7.97 -5.22
CA PRO A 143 0.60 8.41 -6.61
C PRO A 143 -0.70 9.07 -7.10
N PRO A 144 -0.64 10.03 -8.05
CA PRO A 144 -1.84 10.74 -8.52
C PRO A 144 -2.96 9.82 -9.02
N ALA A 145 -2.62 8.73 -9.69
CA ALA A 145 -3.60 7.74 -10.15
C ALA A 145 -4.31 7.01 -9.00
N VAL A 146 -3.56 6.67 -7.94
CA VAL A 146 -4.10 6.06 -6.70
C VAL A 146 -5.01 7.04 -5.98
N LYS A 147 -4.58 8.31 -5.85
CA LYS A 147 -5.39 9.38 -5.28
C LYS A 147 -6.72 9.54 -6.04
N GLN A 148 -6.67 9.60 -7.37
CA GLN A 148 -7.85 9.74 -8.21
C GLN A 148 -8.79 8.53 -8.09
N ALA A 149 -8.25 7.31 -8.08
CA ALA A 149 -9.03 6.10 -7.86
C ALA A 149 -9.73 6.11 -6.49
N THR A 150 -9.01 6.53 -5.44
CA THR A 150 -9.57 6.67 -4.09
C THR A 150 -10.72 7.67 -4.06
N MET A 151 -10.58 8.83 -4.71
CA MET A 151 -11.65 9.82 -4.78
C MET A 151 -12.89 9.29 -5.54
N LEU A 152 -12.69 8.48 -6.60
CA LEU A 152 -13.80 7.82 -7.31
C LEU A 152 -14.56 6.86 -6.40
N LEU A 153 -13.83 6.00 -5.70
CA LEU A 153 -14.39 5.01 -4.78
C LEU A 153 -15.07 5.67 -3.57
N ALA A 154 -14.44 6.67 -2.96
CA ALA A 154 -14.99 7.41 -1.83
C ALA A 154 -16.29 8.15 -2.21
N ALA A 155 -16.33 8.78 -3.39
CA ALA A 155 -17.53 9.43 -3.90
C ALA A 155 -18.66 8.42 -4.16
N ALA A 156 -18.33 7.23 -4.67
CA ALA A 156 -19.31 6.16 -4.87
C ALA A 156 -19.85 5.63 -3.54
N LEU A 157 -18.99 5.47 -2.52
CA LEU A 157 -19.40 5.07 -1.16
C LEU A 157 -20.32 6.12 -0.53
N PHE A 158 -19.97 7.41 -0.64
CA PHE A 158 -20.78 8.50 -0.09
C PHE A 158 -22.17 8.57 -0.72
N ARG A 159 -22.28 8.44 -2.05
CA ARG A 159 -23.58 8.46 -2.75
C ARG A 159 -24.50 7.30 -2.37
N ARG A 160 -23.98 6.20 -1.81
CA ARG A 160 -24.78 5.07 -1.35
C ARG A 160 -25.63 5.39 -0.12
N LYS A 161 -25.35 6.49 0.60
CA LYS A 161 -26.22 6.91 1.71
C LYS A 161 -27.66 7.18 1.25
N ASP A 162 -27.79 7.72 0.01
CA ASP A 162 -29.08 8.11 -0.56
C ASP A 162 -29.73 6.99 -1.39
N ALA A 163 -28.99 5.88 -1.65
CA ALA A 163 -29.45 4.71 -2.39
C ALA A 163 -29.11 3.40 -1.65
N PRO A 164 -29.78 3.09 -0.53
CA PRO A 164 -29.37 2.04 0.40
C PRO A 164 -29.35 0.62 -0.18
N PHE A 165 -29.99 0.35 -1.30
CA PHE A 165 -30.02 -0.98 -1.93
C PHE A 165 -29.23 -1.07 -3.23
N GLY A 166 -28.37 -0.10 -3.54
CA GLY A 166 -27.57 -0.11 -4.78
C GLY A 166 -28.40 0.07 -6.07
N ILE A 167 -29.65 0.53 -5.95
CA ILE A 167 -30.54 0.82 -7.06
C ILE A 167 -30.61 2.35 -7.17
N ALA A 168 -29.85 2.94 -8.08
CA ALA A 168 -30.02 4.34 -8.46
C ALA A 168 -31.00 4.40 -9.61
N GLY A 169 -32.25 4.86 -9.34
CA GLY A 169 -33.21 5.17 -10.37
C GLY A 169 -34.61 4.62 -10.10
N GLY A 170 -35.49 5.43 -9.50
CA GLY A 170 -36.92 5.30 -9.60
C GLY A 170 -37.40 6.03 -10.84
N GLY A 171 -37.46 5.36 -11.97
CA GLY A 171 -38.07 5.84 -13.21
C GLY A 171 -38.72 4.67 -13.92
N GLU A 172 -39.81 4.91 -14.65
CA GLU A 172 -40.71 3.95 -15.28
C GLU A 172 -40.10 2.92 -16.25
N VAL A 173 -38.77 2.84 -16.35
CA VAL A 173 -38.07 1.82 -17.15
C VAL A 173 -37.10 1.09 -16.22
N GLY A 174 -37.52 -0.07 -15.75
CA GLY A 174 -36.83 -0.90 -14.75
C GLY A 174 -35.44 -1.43 -15.19
N GLN A 175 -34.49 -0.55 -15.39
CA GLN A 175 -33.08 -0.90 -15.45
C GLN A 175 -32.48 -0.68 -14.07
N ALA A 176 -32.47 -1.74 -13.27
CA ALA A 176 -31.62 -1.81 -12.08
C ALA A 176 -30.16 -1.71 -12.51
N ILE A 177 -29.56 -0.54 -12.41
CA ILE A 177 -28.11 -0.40 -12.57
C ILE A 177 -27.47 -1.05 -11.33
N GLN A 178 -27.08 -2.31 -11.49
CA GLN A 178 -26.30 -3.01 -10.50
C GLN A 178 -24.96 -2.30 -10.40
N LEU A 179 -24.74 -1.55 -9.30
CA LEU A 179 -23.44 -0.91 -9.04
C LEU A 179 -22.39 -2.02 -8.95
N ALA A 180 -21.50 -2.07 -9.93
CA ALA A 180 -20.37 -2.98 -9.94
C ALA A 180 -19.62 -2.89 -8.60
N ALA A 181 -19.07 -4.02 -8.13
CA ALA A 181 -18.36 -4.10 -6.85
C ALA A 181 -17.20 -3.09 -6.74
N MET A 182 -16.63 -2.66 -7.87
CA MET A 182 -15.63 -1.60 -7.97
C MET A 182 -15.83 -0.83 -9.27
N ASP A 183 -15.71 0.50 -9.22
CA ASP A 183 -15.76 1.37 -10.39
C ASP A 183 -14.74 0.94 -11.45
N PRO A 184 -15.14 0.69 -12.74
CA PRO A 184 -14.23 0.24 -13.77
C PRO A 184 -13.08 1.22 -14.05
N GLN A 185 -13.34 2.53 -13.93
CA GLN A 185 -12.30 3.55 -14.11
C GLN A 185 -11.29 3.53 -12.97
N ALA A 186 -11.75 3.39 -11.73
CA ALA A 186 -10.86 3.22 -10.59
C ALA A 186 -9.99 1.96 -10.75
N LYS A 187 -10.58 0.85 -11.22
CA LYS A 187 -9.85 -0.38 -11.51
C LYS A 187 -8.74 -0.17 -12.55
N LEU A 188 -9.03 0.52 -13.66
CA LEU A 188 -8.02 0.84 -14.69
C LEU A 188 -6.87 1.67 -14.15
N LEU A 189 -7.14 2.67 -13.30
CA LEU A 189 -6.10 3.48 -12.66
C LEU A 189 -5.22 2.69 -11.70
N LEU A 190 -5.76 1.64 -11.07
CA LEU A 190 -5.05 0.83 -10.08
C LEU A 190 -4.30 -0.37 -10.68
N MET A 191 -4.65 -0.81 -11.89
CA MET A 191 -4.03 -1.97 -12.55
C MET A 191 -2.48 -1.91 -12.59
N PRO A 192 -1.83 -0.75 -12.90
CA PRO A 192 -0.36 -0.67 -12.94
C PRO A 192 0.31 -0.88 -11.58
N PHE A 193 -0.44 -0.73 -10.49
CA PHE A 193 0.07 -0.85 -9.11
C PHE A 193 -0.25 -2.22 -8.49
N ARG A 194 -0.96 -3.08 -9.22
CA ARG A 194 -1.34 -4.38 -8.70
C ARG A 194 -0.11 -5.27 -8.54
N ARG A 195 0.15 -5.68 -7.31
CA ARG A 195 1.16 -6.69 -7.02
C ARG A 195 0.63 -8.04 -7.52
N LEU A 196 1.35 -8.67 -8.44
CA LEU A 196 1.11 -10.08 -8.74
C LEU A 196 1.51 -10.84 -7.49
N ALA A 197 0.58 -11.55 -6.86
CA ALA A 197 0.94 -12.48 -5.82
C ALA A 197 1.94 -13.47 -6.43
N ILE A 198 3.19 -13.39 -6.01
CA ILE A 198 4.10 -14.51 -6.19
C ILE A 198 3.47 -15.57 -5.29
N VAL A 199 2.83 -16.56 -5.90
CA VAL A 199 2.33 -17.72 -5.19
C VAL A 199 3.53 -18.24 -4.41
N ASP A 200 3.41 -18.30 -3.09
CA ASP A 200 4.40 -18.90 -2.22
C ASP A 200 4.62 -20.33 -2.70
N LEU A 201 5.62 -20.51 -3.55
CA LEU A 201 6.15 -21.82 -3.90
C LEU A 201 7.05 -22.25 -2.72
N VAL A 202 6.42 -22.81 -1.72
CA VAL A 202 7.06 -23.63 -0.69
C VAL A 202 6.48 -25.03 -0.77
#